data_4fa346f7a680a781c969f0d7df413b75
#
_entry.id   4fa346f7a680a781c969f0d7df413b75
#
_cell.length_a   1.000
_cell.length_b   1.000
_cell.length_c   1.000
_cell.angle_alpha   90.00
_cell.angle_beta   90.00
_cell.angle_gamma   90.00
#
_symmetry.space_group_name_H-M   'P 1'
#
loop_
_entity.id
_entity.type
_entity.pdbx_description
1 polymer ?
#
loop_
_entity_poly.entity_id
_entity_poly.type
_entity_poly.pdbx_seq_one_letter_code
_entity_poly.pdbx_strand_id
1 'polypeptide(L)'
;MNGLMATEVVGTFPMSTLVCMVISGILLVAFPIVIGMYTKAKLEADVRDVAIGAVAYLLIGLIFVNVLSIAIQMIPGVQEAMKAHDALRIAAEMILNIVPEIGLLALFLRRRKEEKQNLGCYMEFMIGYTAVELVMVAATVMMSNAMIAFTYNGSGIEGVAEMAGISADGDFSYLNDMMAIPGFTYLLSGIEGCLLALVRIGFVVWMYMINKRGLSHRYYIVMAVMYALVKVPSALNTVGLLPTLAVDPIVALICIGCLAYEIVLMRRMIPDEVGPLFKKPEIEFHRKKKAKSQSKDQGFH
;
A
#
# COMPACT_ATOMS: atom_id res chain seq x y z
N MET A 1 -4.36 5.17 46.06
CA MET A 1 -5.48 4.91 45.15
C MET A 1 -5.68 6.18 44.35
N ASN A 2 -4.94 6.35 43.28
CA ASN A 2 -5.16 7.43 42.29
C ASN A 2 -6.23 6.91 41.35
N GLY A 3 -7.46 7.41 41.51
CA GLY A 3 -8.49 7.18 40.51
C GLY A 3 -8.04 7.74 39.20
N LEU A 4 -7.74 6.87 38.23
CA LEU A 4 -7.71 7.24 36.84
C LEU A 4 -9.06 7.86 36.53
N MET A 5 -9.10 9.21 36.42
CA MET A 5 -10.28 9.86 35.89
C MET A 5 -10.45 9.31 34.48
N ALA A 6 -11.50 8.56 34.23
CA ALA A 6 -11.91 8.17 32.89
C ALA A 6 -12.00 9.47 32.08
N THR A 7 -11.22 9.59 31.03
CA THR A 7 -11.24 10.77 30.16
C THR A 7 -12.61 10.78 29.51
N GLU A 8 -13.43 11.76 29.83
CA GLU A 8 -14.79 11.88 29.27
C GLU A 8 -14.66 12.08 27.75
N VAL A 9 -15.23 11.15 27.00
CA VAL A 9 -15.29 11.27 25.54
C VAL A 9 -16.48 12.14 25.21
N VAL A 10 -16.21 13.34 24.67
CA VAL A 10 -17.22 14.36 24.39
C VAL A 10 -17.37 14.56 22.88
N GLY A 11 -18.57 14.37 22.36
CA GLY A 11 -18.89 14.62 20.96
C GLY A 11 -19.40 13.39 20.22
N THR A 12 -19.54 13.54 18.91
CA THR A 12 -19.92 12.46 17.98
C THR A 12 -19.06 12.57 16.73
N PHE A 13 -18.82 11.43 16.07
CA PHE A 13 -18.13 11.45 14.78
C PHE A 13 -19.01 12.09 13.72
N PRO A 14 -18.52 13.10 12.98
CA PRO A 14 -19.26 13.66 11.84
C PRO A 14 -19.57 12.59 10.79
N MET A 15 -20.75 12.60 10.20
CA MET A 15 -21.12 11.65 9.15
C MET A 15 -20.15 11.69 7.96
N SER A 16 -19.61 12.86 7.64
CA SER A 16 -18.58 13.01 6.60
C SER A 16 -17.30 12.22 6.90
N THR A 17 -16.89 12.15 8.19
CA THR A 17 -15.73 11.36 8.62
C THR A 17 -15.97 9.87 8.41
N LEU A 18 -17.15 9.37 8.83
CA LEU A 18 -17.55 7.98 8.60
C LEU A 18 -17.55 7.62 7.11
N VAL A 19 -18.14 8.47 6.27
CA VAL A 19 -18.15 8.27 4.81
C VAL A 19 -16.73 8.24 4.24
N CYS A 20 -15.85 9.14 4.68
CA CYS A 20 -14.46 9.14 4.23
C CYS A 20 -13.70 7.86 4.63
N MET A 21 -13.89 7.34 5.85
CA MET A 21 -13.31 6.06 6.30
C MET A 21 -13.78 4.89 5.43
N VAL A 22 -15.09 4.80 5.19
CA VAL A 22 -15.67 3.72 4.35
C VAL A 22 -15.18 3.81 2.91
N ILE A 23 -15.18 5.00 2.30
CA ILE A 23 -14.69 5.21 0.93
C ILE A 23 -13.21 4.83 0.84
N SER A 24 -12.39 5.22 1.83
CA SER A 24 -10.97 4.84 1.91
C SER A 24 -10.80 3.32 1.97
N GLY A 25 -11.53 2.63 2.83
CA GLY A 25 -11.50 1.16 2.91
C GLY A 25 -11.89 0.49 1.59
N ILE A 26 -12.98 0.95 0.95
CA ILE A 26 -13.40 0.44 -0.36
C ILE A 26 -12.32 0.70 -1.43
N LEU A 27 -11.72 1.89 -1.46
CA LEU A 27 -10.66 2.24 -2.39
C LEU A 27 -9.46 1.29 -2.27
N LEU A 28 -9.01 1.03 -1.04
CA LEU A 28 -7.89 0.15 -0.74
C LEU A 28 -8.14 -1.31 -1.17
N VAL A 29 -9.39 -1.78 -1.10
CA VAL A 29 -9.77 -3.12 -1.59
C VAL A 29 -9.93 -3.14 -3.11
N ALA A 30 -10.59 -2.13 -3.68
CA ALA A 30 -10.89 -2.09 -5.12
C ALA A 30 -9.62 -1.85 -5.96
N PHE A 31 -8.68 -1.06 -5.48
CA PHE A 31 -7.49 -0.65 -6.22
C PHE A 31 -6.66 -1.85 -6.74
N PRO A 32 -6.21 -2.81 -5.90
CA PRO A 32 -5.41 -3.94 -6.40
C PRO A 32 -6.19 -4.84 -7.36
N ILE A 33 -7.51 -4.94 -7.21
CA ILE A 33 -8.36 -5.70 -8.13
C ILE A 33 -8.36 -5.03 -9.51
N VAL A 34 -8.62 -3.71 -9.55
CA VAL A 34 -8.68 -2.94 -10.80
C VAL A 34 -7.34 -2.95 -11.52
N ILE A 35 -6.25 -2.70 -10.80
CA ILE A 35 -4.90 -2.67 -11.42
C ILE A 35 -4.47 -4.06 -11.90
N GLY A 36 -4.80 -5.14 -11.16
CA GLY A 36 -4.53 -6.52 -11.58
C GLY A 36 -5.31 -6.90 -12.83
N MET A 37 -6.61 -6.61 -12.88
CA MET A 37 -7.42 -6.83 -14.08
C MET A 37 -6.86 -6.06 -15.29
N TYR A 38 -6.44 -4.82 -15.08
CA TYR A 38 -5.85 -3.98 -16.12
C TYR A 38 -4.52 -4.55 -16.63
N THR A 39 -3.61 -4.92 -15.74
CA THR A 39 -2.30 -5.49 -16.06
C THR A 39 -2.45 -6.80 -16.81
N LYS A 40 -3.31 -7.70 -16.32
CA LYS A 40 -3.62 -8.97 -16.98
C LYS A 40 -4.13 -8.78 -18.41
N ALA A 41 -5.05 -7.83 -18.61
CA ALA A 41 -5.61 -7.55 -19.94
C ALA A 41 -4.59 -6.96 -20.94
N LYS A 42 -3.52 -6.29 -20.43
CA LYS A 42 -2.54 -5.59 -21.26
C LYS A 42 -1.24 -6.35 -21.49
N LEU A 43 -0.82 -7.18 -20.54
CA LEU A 43 0.49 -7.85 -20.53
C LEU A 43 0.40 -9.38 -20.54
N GLU A 44 -0.79 -9.96 -20.74
CA GLU A 44 -1.02 -11.43 -20.75
C GLU A 44 -0.42 -12.14 -19.52
N ALA A 45 -0.54 -11.50 -18.37
CA ALA A 45 0.07 -11.97 -17.12
C ALA A 45 -0.68 -13.16 -16.50
N ASP A 46 0.02 -13.98 -15.72
CA ASP A 46 -0.54 -15.17 -15.06
C ASP A 46 -1.03 -14.82 -13.64
N VAL A 47 -2.32 -15.00 -13.39
CA VAL A 47 -2.94 -14.78 -12.06
C VAL A 47 -2.25 -15.55 -10.92
N ARG A 48 -1.56 -16.67 -11.24
CA ARG A 48 -0.77 -17.41 -10.25
C ARG A 48 0.33 -16.54 -9.63
N ASP A 49 0.86 -15.58 -10.38
CA ASP A 49 1.90 -14.68 -9.87
C ASP A 49 1.34 -13.72 -8.81
N VAL A 50 0.07 -13.35 -8.89
CA VAL A 50 -0.64 -12.61 -7.81
C VAL A 50 -0.64 -13.42 -6.51
N ALA A 51 -0.99 -14.72 -6.58
CA ALA A 51 -0.99 -15.58 -5.40
C ALA A 51 0.41 -15.75 -4.80
N ILE A 52 1.44 -15.89 -5.65
CA ILE A 52 2.84 -15.97 -5.19
C ILE A 52 3.26 -14.66 -4.53
N GLY A 53 2.87 -13.51 -5.08
CA GLY A 53 3.11 -12.20 -4.47
C GLY A 53 2.43 -12.06 -3.10
N ALA A 54 1.19 -12.50 -2.97
CA ALA A 54 0.46 -12.51 -1.71
C ALA A 54 1.17 -13.36 -0.63
N VAL A 55 1.61 -14.57 -0.98
CA VAL A 55 2.39 -15.43 -0.08
C VAL A 55 3.74 -14.78 0.27
N ALA A 56 4.40 -14.15 -0.71
CA ALA A 56 5.66 -13.44 -0.46
C ALA A 56 5.49 -12.29 0.54
N TYR A 57 4.37 -11.55 0.52
CA TYR A 57 4.09 -10.54 1.53
C TYR A 57 3.95 -11.15 2.93
N LEU A 58 3.21 -12.25 3.08
CA LEU A 58 3.07 -12.92 4.37
C LEU A 58 4.43 -13.36 4.93
N LEU A 59 5.31 -13.87 4.07
CA LEU A 59 6.64 -14.35 4.50
C LEU A 59 7.62 -13.21 4.75
N ILE A 60 7.71 -12.25 3.84
CA ILE A 60 8.70 -11.17 3.86
C ILE A 60 8.16 -9.98 4.66
N GLY A 61 6.98 -9.46 4.30
CA GLY A 61 6.41 -8.24 4.88
C GLY A 61 5.93 -8.44 6.32
N LEU A 62 5.36 -9.60 6.65
CA LEU A 62 4.88 -9.88 8.00
C LEU A 62 5.89 -10.68 8.82
N ILE A 63 6.21 -11.91 8.42
CA ILE A 63 7.00 -12.81 9.27
C ILE A 63 8.44 -12.30 9.40
N PHE A 64 9.13 -12.07 8.29
CA PHE A 64 10.54 -11.67 8.33
C PHE A 64 10.74 -10.32 9.02
N VAL A 65 9.92 -9.31 8.73
CA VAL A 65 10.01 -7.98 9.36
C VAL A 65 9.79 -8.07 10.86
N ASN A 66 8.77 -8.83 11.31
CA ASN A 66 8.53 -9.00 12.74
C ASN A 66 9.68 -9.75 13.44
N VAL A 67 10.19 -10.83 12.84
CA VAL A 67 11.33 -11.57 13.39
C VAL A 67 12.56 -10.67 13.47
N LEU A 68 12.85 -9.89 12.43
CA LEU A 68 13.98 -8.95 12.42
C LEU A 68 13.80 -7.84 13.47
N SER A 69 12.58 -7.31 13.60
CA SER A 69 12.26 -6.30 14.63
C SER A 69 12.48 -6.85 16.04
N ILE A 70 12.00 -8.06 16.33
CA ILE A 70 12.22 -8.72 17.62
C ILE A 70 13.73 -8.96 17.84
N ALA A 71 14.45 -9.47 16.83
CA ALA A 71 15.89 -9.71 16.94
C ALA A 71 16.67 -8.43 17.26
N ILE A 72 16.34 -7.31 16.62
CA ILE A 72 16.95 -6.00 16.92
C ILE A 72 16.66 -5.58 18.36
N GLN A 73 15.41 -5.76 18.83
CA GLN A 73 15.01 -5.40 20.19
C GLN A 73 15.66 -6.28 21.27
N MET A 74 16.04 -7.52 20.94
CA MET A 74 16.74 -8.43 21.85
C MET A 74 18.23 -8.07 22.06
N ILE A 75 18.81 -7.18 21.23
CA ILE A 75 20.21 -6.75 21.41
C ILE A 75 20.31 -5.86 22.65
N PRO A 76 21.14 -6.20 23.65
CA PRO A 76 21.27 -5.42 24.88
C PRO A 76 21.62 -3.95 24.59
N GLY A 77 20.91 -3.03 25.24
CA GLY A 77 21.13 -1.59 25.11
C GLY A 77 20.53 -0.94 23.87
N VAL A 78 20.09 -1.69 22.84
CA VAL A 78 19.50 -1.11 21.62
C VAL A 78 18.17 -0.43 21.93
N GLN A 79 17.30 -1.02 22.73
CA GLN A 79 16.01 -0.40 23.11
C GLN A 79 16.23 0.93 23.85
N GLU A 80 17.19 0.97 24.77
CA GLU A 80 17.51 2.19 25.52
C GLU A 80 18.12 3.25 24.60
N ALA A 81 19.01 2.85 23.69
CA ALA A 81 19.59 3.75 22.70
C ALA A 81 18.53 4.30 21.74
N MET A 82 17.58 3.48 21.28
CA MET A 82 16.47 3.92 20.41
C MET A 82 15.50 4.85 21.15
N LYS A 83 15.31 4.69 22.45
CA LYS A 83 14.51 5.62 23.27
C LYS A 83 15.23 6.95 23.52
N ALA A 84 16.57 6.92 23.62
CA ALA A 84 17.38 8.10 23.88
C ALA A 84 17.69 8.93 22.60
N HIS A 85 17.66 8.30 21.42
CA HIS A 85 18.10 8.92 20.17
C HIS A 85 17.08 8.68 19.04
N ASP A 86 16.27 9.70 18.72
CA ASP A 86 15.30 9.66 17.64
C ASP A 86 15.91 9.29 16.27
N ALA A 87 17.11 9.78 15.97
CA ALA A 87 17.80 9.44 14.72
C ALA A 87 18.08 7.94 14.59
N LEU A 88 18.41 7.25 15.71
CA LEU A 88 18.64 5.80 15.69
C LEU A 88 17.32 5.03 15.49
N ARG A 89 16.21 5.51 16.09
CA ARG A 89 14.89 4.95 15.90
C ARG A 89 14.43 5.06 14.45
N ILE A 90 14.58 6.24 13.85
CA ILE A 90 14.29 6.48 12.44
C ILE A 90 15.15 5.58 11.54
N ALA A 91 16.46 5.50 11.78
CA ALA A 91 17.36 4.65 11.00
C ALA A 91 16.98 3.16 11.08
N ALA A 92 16.64 2.66 12.26
CA ALA A 92 16.19 1.29 12.45
C ALA A 92 14.89 1.01 11.68
N GLU A 93 13.92 1.91 11.75
CA GLU A 93 12.67 1.82 11.01
C GLU A 93 12.91 1.82 9.49
N MET A 94 13.80 2.67 8.99
CA MET A 94 14.18 2.69 7.58
C MET A 94 14.81 1.37 7.14
N ILE A 95 15.72 0.80 7.92
CA ILE A 95 16.36 -0.49 7.61
C ILE A 95 15.32 -1.61 7.58
N LEU A 96 14.42 -1.66 8.57
CA LEU A 96 13.35 -2.66 8.66
C LEU A 96 12.39 -2.59 7.47
N ASN A 97 12.21 -1.44 6.85
CA ASN A 97 11.36 -1.28 5.67
C ASN A 97 12.13 -1.53 4.37
N ILE A 98 13.33 -0.93 4.19
CA ILE A 98 14.06 -0.95 2.92
C ILE A 98 14.64 -2.34 2.62
N VAL A 99 15.19 -3.04 3.64
CA VAL A 99 15.85 -4.35 3.41
C VAL A 99 14.87 -5.39 2.87
N PRO A 100 13.66 -5.59 3.43
CA PRO A 100 12.70 -6.52 2.87
C PRO A 100 12.19 -6.08 1.49
N GLU A 101 11.78 -4.83 1.35
CA GLU A 101 11.12 -4.31 0.15
C GLU A 101 12.02 -4.22 -1.09
N ILE A 102 13.31 -4.01 -0.90
CA ILE A 102 14.23 -3.88 -2.03
C ILE A 102 15.21 -5.05 -2.06
N GLY A 103 15.80 -5.41 -0.92
CA GLY A 103 16.80 -6.46 -0.86
C GLY A 103 16.23 -7.87 -1.08
N LEU A 104 15.27 -8.28 -0.25
CA LEU A 104 14.72 -9.64 -0.33
C LEU A 104 13.85 -9.85 -1.55
N LEU A 105 13.02 -8.84 -1.94
CA LEU A 105 12.23 -8.93 -3.17
C LEU A 105 13.10 -9.03 -4.41
N ALA A 106 14.17 -8.21 -4.51
CA ALA A 106 15.12 -8.30 -5.62
C ALA A 106 15.76 -9.68 -5.71
N LEU A 107 16.18 -10.24 -4.56
CA LEU A 107 16.77 -11.57 -4.51
C LEU A 107 15.77 -12.66 -4.92
N PHE A 108 14.51 -12.56 -4.43
CA PHE A 108 13.46 -13.49 -4.77
C PHE A 108 13.13 -13.47 -6.27
N LEU A 109 12.91 -12.28 -6.83
CA LEU A 109 12.57 -12.10 -8.25
C LEU A 109 13.69 -12.54 -9.18
N ARG A 110 14.95 -12.32 -8.81
CA ARG A 110 16.11 -12.78 -9.58
C ARG A 110 16.22 -14.31 -9.67
N ARG A 111 15.75 -15.04 -8.65
CA ARG A 111 15.80 -16.52 -8.59
C ARG A 111 14.62 -17.21 -9.25
N ARG A 112 13.65 -16.47 -9.78
CA ARG A 112 12.50 -17.06 -10.49
C ARG A 112 12.97 -17.74 -11.79
N LYS A 113 12.25 -18.77 -12.22
CA LYS A 113 12.49 -19.46 -13.50
C LYS A 113 12.40 -18.47 -14.66
N GLU A 114 13.20 -18.68 -15.71
CA GLU A 114 13.25 -17.78 -16.86
C GLU A 114 11.89 -17.54 -17.53
N GLU A 115 11.06 -18.58 -17.65
CA GLU A 115 9.69 -18.50 -18.19
C GLU A 115 8.79 -17.53 -17.44
N LYS A 116 9.09 -17.28 -16.15
CA LYS A 116 8.36 -16.36 -15.25
C LYS A 116 9.07 -15.01 -15.08
N GLN A 117 10.02 -14.71 -15.95
CA GLN A 117 10.79 -13.46 -15.89
C GLN A 117 10.38 -12.49 -17.02
N ASN A 118 9.06 -12.36 -17.27
CA ASN A 118 8.49 -11.33 -18.13
C ASN A 118 7.91 -10.17 -17.31
N LEU A 119 7.66 -9.03 -17.94
CA LEU A 119 7.17 -7.82 -17.28
C LEU A 119 5.82 -8.05 -16.58
N GLY A 120 4.89 -8.76 -17.23
CA GLY A 120 3.58 -9.07 -16.69
C GLY A 120 3.66 -9.87 -15.38
N CYS A 121 4.51 -10.91 -15.35
CA CYS A 121 4.71 -11.73 -14.14
C CYS A 121 5.32 -10.94 -12.98
N TYR A 122 6.21 -9.97 -13.25
CA TYR A 122 6.78 -9.09 -12.23
C TYR A 122 5.72 -8.15 -11.65
N MET A 123 4.89 -7.55 -12.51
CA MET A 123 3.83 -6.65 -12.08
C MET A 123 2.74 -7.39 -11.30
N GLU A 124 2.24 -8.53 -11.80
CA GLU A 124 1.22 -9.33 -11.11
C GLU A 124 1.71 -9.83 -9.75
N PHE A 125 2.97 -10.24 -9.66
CA PHE A 125 3.59 -10.58 -8.38
C PHE A 125 3.51 -9.40 -7.38
N MET A 126 3.87 -8.19 -7.82
CA MET A 126 3.86 -7.03 -6.91
C MET A 126 2.44 -6.56 -6.59
N ILE A 127 1.51 -6.68 -7.53
CA ILE A 127 0.09 -6.43 -7.27
C ILE A 127 -0.43 -7.37 -6.18
N GLY A 128 -0.09 -8.66 -6.24
CA GLY A 128 -0.43 -9.61 -5.18
C GLY A 128 0.21 -9.28 -3.83
N TYR A 129 1.49 -8.90 -3.84
CA TYR A 129 2.22 -8.48 -2.65
C TYR A 129 1.57 -7.27 -1.98
N THR A 130 1.30 -6.21 -2.73
CA THR A 130 0.69 -4.99 -2.20
C THR A 130 -0.79 -5.17 -1.87
N ALA A 131 -1.51 -6.05 -2.57
CA ALA A 131 -2.92 -6.33 -2.30
C ALA A 131 -3.14 -6.84 -0.88
N VAL A 132 -2.27 -7.74 -0.39
CA VAL A 132 -2.38 -8.26 0.98
C VAL A 132 -2.18 -7.14 1.99
N GLU A 133 -1.18 -6.28 1.80
CA GLU A 133 -0.96 -5.13 2.69
C GLU A 133 -2.15 -4.15 2.67
N LEU A 134 -2.62 -3.77 1.48
CA LEU A 134 -3.73 -2.84 1.35
C LEU A 134 -5.02 -3.39 1.96
N VAL A 135 -5.33 -4.68 1.74
CA VAL A 135 -6.58 -5.29 2.21
C VAL A 135 -6.46 -5.70 3.68
N MET A 136 -5.42 -6.46 4.06
CA MET A 136 -5.32 -7.06 5.40
C MET A 136 -4.87 -6.06 6.46
N VAL A 137 -4.14 -5.01 6.09
CA VAL A 137 -3.65 -4.01 7.03
C VAL A 137 -4.45 -2.71 6.86
N ALA A 138 -4.27 -2.00 5.74
CA ALA A 138 -4.79 -0.64 5.58
C ALA A 138 -6.34 -0.60 5.55
N ALA A 139 -6.99 -1.42 4.71
CA ALA A 139 -8.45 -1.42 4.61
C ALA A 139 -9.11 -1.94 5.89
N THR A 140 -8.53 -2.95 6.55
CA THR A 140 -9.03 -3.46 7.83
C THR A 140 -9.01 -2.37 8.90
N VAL A 141 -7.93 -1.59 9.00
CA VAL A 141 -7.85 -0.46 9.95
C VAL A 141 -8.93 0.58 9.63
N MET A 142 -9.09 0.97 8.36
CA MET A 142 -10.11 1.96 7.97
C MET A 142 -11.53 1.48 8.26
N MET A 143 -11.84 0.22 7.97
CA MET A 143 -13.16 -0.36 8.24
C MET A 143 -13.41 -0.54 9.74
N SER A 144 -12.39 -0.94 10.51
CA SER A 144 -12.49 -1.02 11.97
C SER A 144 -12.74 0.35 12.60
N ASN A 145 -12.02 1.38 12.15
CA ASN A 145 -12.25 2.75 12.59
C ASN A 145 -13.68 3.23 12.26
N ALA A 146 -14.17 2.92 11.06
CA ALA A 146 -15.54 3.24 10.67
C ALA A 146 -16.58 2.51 11.55
N MET A 147 -16.36 1.23 11.85
CA MET A 147 -17.22 0.45 12.74
C MET A 147 -17.25 1.02 14.18
N ILE A 148 -16.07 1.31 14.73
CA ILE A 148 -15.95 1.94 16.06
C ILE A 148 -16.70 3.26 16.09
N ALA A 149 -16.46 4.13 15.12
CA ALA A 149 -17.11 5.45 15.05
C ALA A 149 -18.63 5.35 14.87
N PHE A 150 -19.12 4.40 14.06
CA PHE A 150 -20.54 4.14 13.88
C PHE A 150 -21.19 3.61 15.17
N THR A 151 -20.55 2.64 15.82
CA THR A 151 -21.03 2.06 17.10
C THR A 151 -21.05 3.11 18.20
N TYR A 152 -20.00 3.95 18.29
CA TYR A 152 -19.96 5.05 19.24
C TYR A 152 -21.09 6.06 19.03
N ASN A 153 -21.37 6.45 17.78
CA ASN A 153 -22.46 7.37 17.46
C ASN A 153 -23.85 6.79 17.79
N GLY A 154 -24.02 5.47 17.71
CA GLY A 154 -25.31 4.81 17.98
C GLY A 154 -25.53 4.42 19.45
N SER A 155 -24.49 3.93 20.11
CA SER A 155 -24.58 3.28 21.42
C SER A 155 -23.59 3.83 22.46
N GLY A 156 -22.82 4.86 22.13
CA GLY A 156 -21.82 5.45 23.02
C GLY A 156 -20.67 4.51 23.38
N ILE A 157 -20.02 4.80 24.51
CA ILE A 157 -18.88 4.01 25.01
C ILE A 157 -19.29 2.58 25.32
N GLU A 158 -20.52 2.36 25.86
CA GLU A 158 -21.01 1.04 26.19
C GLU A 158 -21.04 0.10 24.97
N GLY A 159 -21.54 0.59 23.85
CA GLY A 159 -21.54 -0.19 22.59
C GLY A 159 -20.14 -0.51 22.07
N VAL A 160 -19.19 0.43 22.17
CA VAL A 160 -17.80 0.19 21.79
C VAL A 160 -17.13 -0.82 22.71
N ALA A 161 -17.36 -0.72 24.01
CA ALA A 161 -16.87 -1.66 25.03
C ALA A 161 -17.40 -3.09 24.79
N GLU A 162 -18.70 -3.23 24.53
CA GLU A 162 -19.33 -4.50 24.19
C GLU A 162 -18.73 -5.10 22.91
N MET A 163 -18.60 -4.30 21.84
CA MET A 163 -18.00 -4.72 20.57
C MET A 163 -16.54 -5.18 20.75
N ALA A 164 -15.77 -4.51 21.61
CA ALA A 164 -14.37 -4.85 21.89
C ALA A 164 -14.20 -5.98 22.92
N GLY A 165 -15.28 -6.37 23.62
CA GLY A 165 -15.22 -7.37 24.71
C GLY A 165 -14.46 -6.89 25.96
N ILE A 166 -14.48 -5.58 26.24
CA ILE A 166 -13.81 -4.95 27.39
C ILE A 166 -14.82 -4.23 28.30
N SER A 167 -14.36 -3.82 29.49
CA SER A 167 -15.22 -3.06 30.39
C SER A 167 -15.44 -1.63 29.89
N ALA A 168 -16.66 -1.09 30.10
CA ALA A 168 -16.98 0.30 29.79
C ALA A 168 -16.20 1.32 30.67
N ASP A 169 -15.63 0.86 31.80
CA ASP A 169 -14.73 1.68 32.63
C ASP A 169 -13.29 1.77 32.10
N GLY A 170 -13.03 1.18 30.93
CA GLY A 170 -11.72 1.21 30.25
C GLY A 170 -11.34 2.60 29.76
N ASP A 171 -10.09 2.72 29.28
CA ASP A 171 -9.60 3.96 28.63
C ASP A 171 -10.06 4.00 27.17
N PHE A 172 -10.91 4.97 26.85
CA PHE A 172 -11.42 5.27 25.50
C PHE A 172 -10.92 6.60 24.97
N SER A 173 -9.84 7.16 25.54
CA SER A 173 -9.27 8.46 25.12
C SER A 173 -8.92 8.49 23.62
N TYR A 174 -8.57 7.35 23.03
CA TYR A 174 -8.30 7.23 21.60
C TYR A 174 -9.49 7.65 20.71
N LEU A 175 -10.73 7.61 21.19
CA LEU A 175 -11.91 8.10 20.47
C LEU A 175 -11.84 9.62 20.27
N ASN A 176 -11.32 10.36 21.26
CA ASN A 176 -11.12 11.81 21.16
C ASN A 176 -10.07 12.12 20.08
N ASP A 177 -8.96 11.34 20.06
CA ASP A 177 -7.92 11.47 19.05
C ASP A 177 -8.46 11.19 17.66
N MET A 178 -9.26 10.13 17.49
CA MET A 178 -9.92 9.81 16.22
C MET A 178 -10.91 10.91 15.79
N MET A 179 -11.67 11.50 16.70
CA MET A 179 -12.62 12.59 16.42
C MET A 179 -11.89 13.88 16.03
N ALA A 180 -10.72 14.12 16.59
CA ALA A 180 -9.90 15.30 16.27
C ALA A 180 -9.32 15.26 14.83
N ILE A 181 -9.26 14.08 14.21
CA ILE A 181 -8.76 13.93 12.85
C ILE A 181 -9.86 14.34 11.85
N PRO A 182 -9.62 15.33 10.97
CA PRO A 182 -10.57 15.71 9.93
C PRO A 182 -10.89 14.53 8.99
N GLY A 183 -12.16 14.40 8.58
CA GLY A 183 -12.60 13.28 7.74
C GLY A 183 -11.81 13.12 6.43
N PHE A 184 -11.42 14.23 5.79
CA PHE A 184 -10.63 14.19 4.56
C PHE A 184 -9.26 13.52 4.73
N THR A 185 -8.67 13.55 5.93
CA THR A 185 -7.38 12.88 6.22
C THR A 185 -7.51 11.36 6.04
N TYR A 186 -8.61 10.76 6.50
CA TYR A 186 -8.87 9.34 6.27
C TYR A 186 -8.97 8.99 4.78
N LEU A 187 -9.59 9.85 3.96
CA LEU A 187 -9.66 9.65 2.52
C LEU A 187 -8.28 9.80 1.87
N LEU A 188 -7.50 10.79 2.31
CA LEU A 188 -6.15 11.03 1.80
C LEU A 188 -5.21 9.85 2.13
N SER A 189 -5.31 9.28 3.32
CA SER A 189 -4.56 8.09 3.71
C SER A 189 -4.88 6.87 2.81
N GLY A 190 -6.14 6.69 2.40
CA GLY A 190 -6.50 5.67 1.42
C GLY A 190 -5.89 5.92 0.04
N ILE A 191 -5.88 7.17 -0.42
CA ILE A 191 -5.23 7.57 -1.68
C ILE A 191 -3.71 7.37 -1.60
N GLU A 192 -3.09 7.76 -0.49
CA GLU A 192 -1.66 7.53 -0.22
C GLU A 192 -1.30 6.05 -0.32
N GLY A 193 -2.08 5.16 0.31
CA GLY A 193 -1.87 3.72 0.21
C GLY A 193 -1.87 3.21 -1.23
N CYS A 194 -2.80 3.69 -2.06
CA CYS A 194 -2.85 3.36 -3.49
C CYS A 194 -1.63 3.92 -4.25
N LEU A 195 -1.20 5.15 -3.97
CA LEU A 195 -0.02 5.75 -4.60
C LEU A 195 1.26 4.99 -4.21
N LEU A 196 1.41 4.62 -2.94
CA LEU A 196 2.54 3.83 -2.48
C LEU A 196 2.59 2.45 -3.15
N ALA A 197 1.44 1.80 -3.34
CA ALA A 197 1.37 0.54 -4.07
C ALA A 197 1.82 0.71 -5.54
N LEU A 198 1.45 1.81 -6.20
CA LEU A 198 1.94 2.13 -7.55
C LEU A 198 3.45 2.33 -7.60
N VAL A 199 4.04 3.06 -6.65
CA VAL A 199 5.50 3.22 -6.55
C VAL A 199 6.19 1.87 -6.39
N ARG A 200 5.66 0.98 -5.56
CA ARG A 200 6.22 -0.38 -5.40
C ARG A 200 6.11 -1.22 -6.68
N ILE A 201 5.01 -1.10 -7.42
CA ILE A 201 4.87 -1.73 -8.74
C ILE A 201 5.93 -1.18 -9.70
N GLY A 202 6.21 0.12 -9.67
CA GLY A 202 7.29 0.75 -10.42
C GLY A 202 8.67 0.17 -10.06
N PHE A 203 8.97 -0.02 -8.78
CA PHE A 203 10.23 -0.64 -8.33
C PHE A 203 10.41 -2.04 -8.89
N VAL A 204 9.35 -2.84 -8.93
CA VAL A 204 9.42 -4.19 -9.50
C VAL A 204 9.66 -4.16 -11.01
N VAL A 205 9.12 -3.18 -11.72
CA VAL A 205 9.47 -2.95 -13.14
C VAL A 205 10.95 -2.59 -13.29
N TRP A 206 11.51 -1.80 -12.39
CA TRP A 206 12.96 -1.51 -12.40
C TRP A 206 13.80 -2.74 -12.09
N MET A 207 13.37 -3.59 -11.15
CA MET A 207 14.01 -4.89 -10.89
C MET A 207 13.99 -5.78 -12.14
N TYR A 208 12.88 -5.77 -12.89
CA TYR A 208 12.80 -6.43 -14.19
C TYR A 208 13.82 -5.83 -15.17
N MET A 209 13.89 -4.50 -15.32
CA MET A 209 14.86 -3.85 -16.21
C MET A 209 16.30 -4.14 -15.82
N ILE A 210 16.64 -4.20 -14.55
CA ILE A 210 17.96 -4.59 -14.05
C ILE A 210 18.27 -6.03 -14.42
N ASN A 211 17.34 -6.94 -14.23
CA ASN A 211 17.56 -8.37 -14.42
C ASN A 211 17.57 -8.77 -15.91
N LYS A 212 16.82 -8.08 -16.77
CA LYS A 212 16.55 -8.50 -18.15
C LYS A 212 16.93 -7.48 -19.25
N ARG A 213 17.06 -6.20 -18.92
CA ARG A 213 17.26 -5.12 -19.90
C ARG A 213 18.55 -4.33 -19.70
N GLY A 214 19.43 -4.82 -18.83
CA GLY A 214 20.76 -4.24 -18.61
C GLY A 214 20.76 -2.89 -17.90
N LEU A 215 19.68 -2.52 -17.20
CA LEU A 215 19.70 -1.37 -16.32
C LEU A 215 20.75 -1.59 -15.22
N SER A 216 21.52 -0.56 -14.90
CA SER A 216 22.59 -0.65 -13.90
C SER A 216 22.07 -1.04 -12.52
N HIS A 217 22.80 -1.92 -11.81
CA HIS A 217 22.52 -2.29 -10.41
C HIS A 217 22.53 -1.10 -9.44
N ARG A 218 23.13 0.03 -9.82
CA ARG A 218 23.06 1.28 -9.02
C ARG A 218 21.65 1.77 -8.80
N TYR A 219 20.70 1.38 -9.63
CA TYR A 219 19.30 1.74 -9.47
C TYR A 219 18.63 1.08 -8.24
N TYR A 220 19.20 0.01 -7.66
CA TYR A 220 18.77 -0.46 -6.34
C TYR A 220 18.97 0.60 -5.25
N ILE A 221 20.07 1.38 -5.33
CA ILE A 221 20.31 2.48 -4.40
C ILE A 221 19.27 3.59 -4.62
N VAL A 222 18.96 3.90 -5.88
CA VAL A 222 17.93 4.92 -6.20
C VAL A 222 16.56 4.49 -5.65
N MET A 223 16.16 3.23 -5.84
CA MET A 223 14.92 2.68 -5.25
C MET A 223 14.93 2.78 -3.73
N ALA A 224 16.05 2.44 -3.07
CA ALA A 224 16.19 2.54 -1.62
C ALA A 224 16.02 3.98 -1.13
N VAL A 225 16.63 4.95 -1.82
CA VAL A 225 16.49 6.38 -1.50
C VAL A 225 15.05 6.84 -1.71
N MET A 226 14.41 6.48 -2.84
CA MET A 226 13.00 6.84 -3.11
C MET A 226 12.08 6.26 -2.04
N TYR A 227 12.28 4.99 -1.68
CA TYR A 227 11.48 4.35 -0.64
C TYR A 227 11.70 4.98 0.74
N ALA A 228 12.96 5.32 1.09
CA ALA A 228 13.27 6.07 2.30
C ALA A 228 12.57 7.42 2.32
N LEU A 229 12.60 8.18 1.21
CA LEU A 229 11.91 9.48 1.11
C LEU A 229 10.40 9.36 1.37
N VAL A 230 9.77 8.30 0.89
CA VAL A 230 8.33 8.05 1.13
C VAL A 230 8.06 7.73 2.61
N LYS A 231 8.98 7.02 3.29
CA LYS A 231 8.79 6.59 4.68
C LYS A 231 9.23 7.62 5.73
N VAL A 232 10.14 8.54 5.38
CA VAL A 232 10.67 9.57 6.29
C VAL A 232 9.56 10.43 6.94
N PRO A 233 8.51 10.92 6.24
CA PRO A 233 7.48 11.72 6.89
C PRO A 233 6.77 10.98 8.03
N SER A 234 6.43 9.70 7.84
CA SER A 234 5.82 8.87 8.89
C SER A 234 6.78 8.67 10.08
N ALA A 235 8.06 8.41 9.80
CA ALA A 235 9.07 8.27 10.84
C ALA A 235 9.30 9.58 11.63
N LEU A 236 9.28 10.73 10.96
CA LEU A 236 9.35 12.05 11.62
C LEU A 236 8.11 12.34 12.48
N ASN A 237 6.94 11.89 12.06
CA ASN A 237 5.72 11.98 12.88
C ASN A 237 5.83 11.13 14.15
N THR A 238 6.35 9.91 14.04
CA THR A 238 6.53 8.99 15.18
C THR A 238 7.42 9.60 16.28
N VAL A 239 8.37 10.47 15.92
CA VAL A 239 9.23 11.19 16.88
C VAL A 239 8.71 12.60 17.23
N GLY A 240 7.53 12.97 16.76
CA GLY A 240 6.89 14.27 17.06
C GLY A 240 7.46 15.47 16.33
N LEU A 241 8.33 15.26 15.31
CA LEU A 241 8.94 16.33 14.52
C LEU A 241 8.05 16.82 13.36
N LEU A 242 7.05 16.00 12.97
CA LEU A 242 6.10 16.36 11.92
C LEU A 242 4.66 16.16 12.46
N PRO A 243 3.75 17.15 12.29
CA PRO A 243 2.37 16.99 12.70
C PRO A 243 1.65 15.93 11.84
N THR A 244 0.80 15.12 12.44
CA THR A 244 0.08 14.02 11.79
C THR A 244 -0.66 14.46 10.52
N LEU A 245 -1.31 15.63 10.54
CA LEU A 245 -2.05 16.16 9.39
C LEU A 245 -1.16 16.52 8.17
N ALA A 246 0.14 16.65 8.35
CA ALA A 246 1.06 16.96 7.27
C ALA A 246 1.68 15.71 6.62
N VAL A 247 1.57 14.53 7.26
CA VAL A 247 2.20 13.29 6.78
C VAL A 247 1.64 12.88 5.43
N ASP A 248 0.35 12.58 5.35
CA ASP A 248 -0.29 12.04 4.16
C ASP A 248 -0.15 12.96 2.93
N PRO A 249 -0.34 14.32 3.03
CA PRO A 249 -0.10 15.20 1.91
C PRO A 249 1.35 15.17 1.40
N ILE A 250 2.33 15.14 2.31
CA ILE A 250 3.74 15.11 1.94
C ILE A 250 4.08 13.78 1.28
N VAL A 251 3.65 12.65 1.85
CA VAL A 251 3.87 11.31 1.26
C VAL A 251 3.23 11.21 -0.11
N ALA A 252 1.99 11.70 -0.28
CA ALA A 252 1.32 11.69 -1.57
C ALA A 252 2.10 12.48 -2.64
N LEU A 253 2.62 13.66 -2.30
CA LEU A 253 3.45 14.47 -3.21
C LEU A 253 4.76 13.76 -3.57
N ILE A 254 5.43 13.13 -2.61
CA ILE A 254 6.64 12.34 -2.85
C ILE A 254 6.33 11.16 -3.76
N CYS A 255 5.25 10.42 -3.50
CA CYS A 255 4.81 9.30 -4.35
C CYS A 255 4.55 9.75 -5.79
N ILE A 256 3.87 10.88 -6.00
CA ILE A 256 3.62 11.44 -7.34
C ILE A 256 4.95 11.76 -8.05
N GLY A 257 5.91 12.37 -7.34
CA GLY A 257 7.24 12.63 -7.89
C GLY A 257 7.99 11.35 -8.27
N CYS A 258 7.96 10.34 -7.39
CA CYS A 258 8.54 9.02 -7.66
C CYS A 258 7.91 8.37 -8.89
N LEU A 259 6.58 8.32 -8.97
CA LEU A 259 5.85 7.75 -10.10
C LEU A 259 6.16 8.47 -11.41
N ALA A 260 6.24 9.80 -11.40
CA ALA A 260 6.61 10.57 -12.59
C ALA A 260 8.01 10.17 -13.09
N TYR A 261 8.98 10.06 -12.19
CA TYR A 261 10.34 9.62 -12.53
C TYR A 261 10.37 8.17 -13.05
N GLU A 262 9.65 7.26 -12.40
CA GLU A 262 9.53 5.86 -12.83
C GLU A 262 8.94 5.74 -14.24
N ILE A 263 7.84 6.44 -14.52
CA ILE A 263 7.20 6.43 -15.83
C ILE A 263 8.14 6.96 -16.92
N VAL A 264 8.87 8.04 -16.64
CA VAL A 264 9.84 8.59 -17.60
C VAL A 264 10.94 7.58 -17.90
N LEU A 265 11.49 6.93 -16.86
CA LEU A 265 12.55 5.92 -17.04
C LEU A 265 12.04 4.69 -17.79
N MET A 266 10.86 4.16 -17.43
CA MET A 266 10.25 3.02 -18.10
C MET A 266 10.00 3.30 -19.59
N ARG A 267 9.41 4.45 -19.92
CA ARG A 267 9.16 4.85 -21.33
C ARG A 267 10.43 5.01 -22.13
N ARG A 268 11.54 5.39 -21.50
CA ARG A 268 12.84 5.54 -22.13
C ARG A 268 13.53 4.19 -22.36
N MET A 269 13.45 3.29 -21.41
CA MET A 269 14.22 2.03 -21.41
C MET A 269 13.50 0.87 -22.08
N ILE A 270 12.18 0.77 -21.93
CA ILE A 270 11.35 -0.35 -22.43
C ILE A 270 10.04 0.16 -23.07
N PRO A 271 10.13 1.09 -24.07
CA PRO A 271 8.93 1.72 -24.63
C PRO A 271 7.93 0.72 -25.23
N ASP A 272 8.43 -0.33 -25.87
CA ASP A 272 7.58 -1.34 -26.53
C ASP A 272 6.84 -2.23 -25.54
N GLU A 273 7.47 -2.54 -24.40
CA GLU A 273 6.88 -3.40 -23.36
C GLU A 273 5.86 -2.67 -22.49
N VAL A 274 6.13 -1.41 -22.15
CA VAL A 274 5.19 -0.60 -21.37
C VAL A 274 4.18 0.14 -22.24
N GLY A 275 4.43 0.24 -23.55
CA GLY A 275 3.52 0.89 -24.49
C GLY A 275 2.07 0.42 -24.39
N PRO A 276 1.77 -0.89 -24.27
CA PRO A 276 0.41 -1.39 -24.08
C PRO A 276 -0.29 -0.85 -22.86
N LEU A 277 0.43 -0.58 -21.75
CA LEU A 277 -0.12 -0.02 -20.52
C LEU A 277 -0.63 1.42 -20.69
N PHE A 278 -0.06 2.19 -21.63
CA PHE A 278 -0.42 3.59 -21.86
C PHE A 278 -1.35 3.80 -23.06
N LYS A 279 -1.62 2.75 -23.85
CA LYS A 279 -2.60 2.82 -24.94
C LYS A 279 -4.03 2.80 -24.39
N LYS A 280 -4.87 3.72 -24.88
CA LYS A 280 -6.30 3.68 -24.57
C LYS A 280 -6.86 2.30 -24.90
N PRO A 281 -7.74 1.71 -24.07
CA PRO A 281 -8.43 0.49 -24.44
C PRO A 281 -9.18 0.75 -25.75
N GLU A 282 -8.83 0.03 -26.82
CA GLU A 282 -9.68 -0.02 -28.01
C GLU A 282 -10.96 -0.71 -27.58
N ILE A 283 -12.03 0.07 -27.44
CA ILE A 283 -13.36 -0.47 -27.15
C ILE A 283 -13.78 -1.25 -28.40
N GLU A 284 -13.62 -2.58 -28.37
CA GLU A 284 -13.97 -3.52 -29.45
C GLU A 284 -15.47 -3.54 -29.81
N PHE A 285 -16.24 -2.54 -29.39
CA PHE A 285 -17.68 -2.47 -29.70
C PHE A 285 -17.98 -2.39 -31.20
N HIS A 286 -17.02 -1.99 -32.04
CA HIS A 286 -17.24 -1.89 -33.48
C HIS A 286 -16.87 -3.13 -34.32
N ARG A 287 -15.97 -4.02 -33.83
CA ARG A 287 -15.58 -5.19 -34.63
C ARG A 287 -16.63 -6.29 -34.69
N LYS A 288 -17.37 -6.55 -33.60
CA LYS A 288 -18.43 -7.58 -33.60
C LYS A 288 -19.67 -7.22 -34.46
N LYS A 289 -19.93 -5.93 -34.69
CA LYS A 289 -21.02 -5.51 -35.59
C LYS A 289 -20.66 -5.67 -37.07
N LYS A 290 -19.40 -5.41 -37.49
CA LYS A 290 -18.96 -5.61 -38.87
C LYS A 290 -18.88 -7.10 -39.27
N ALA A 291 -18.41 -7.97 -38.37
CA ALA A 291 -18.37 -9.41 -38.64
C ALA A 291 -19.76 -10.03 -38.76
N LYS A 292 -20.75 -9.56 -37.98
CA LYS A 292 -22.17 -10.02 -38.12
C LYS A 292 -22.88 -9.48 -39.36
N SER A 293 -22.50 -8.32 -39.90
CA SER A 293 -23.12 -7.79 -41.14
C SER A 293 -22.55 -8.49 -42.36
N GLN A 294 -21.26 -8.83 -42.42
CA GLN A 294 -20.65 -9.56 -43.52
C GLN A 294 -21.08 -11.03 -43.63
N SER A 295 -21.44 -11.68 -42.51
CA SER A 295 -21.96 -13.05 -42.51
C SER A 295 -23.41 -13.14 -42.95
N LYS A 296 -24.18 -12.03 -42.99
CA LYS A 296 -25.56 -12.01 -43.49
C LYS A 296 -25.65 -11.80 -45.00
N ASP A 297 -24.63 -11.19 -45.63
CA ASP A 297 -24.63 -10.93 -47.10
C ASP A 297 -24.09 -12.11 -47.93
N GLN A 298 -23.52 -13.14 -47.30
CA GLN A 298 -23.03 -14.35 -48.01
C GLN A 298 -23.99 -15.54 -47.99
N GLY A 299 -25.23 -15.34 -47.54
CA GLY A 299 -26.24 -16.41 -47.39
C GLY A 299 -27.34 -16.40 -48.44
N PHE A 300 -27.23 -15.69 -49.57
CA PHE A 300 -28.18 -15.73 -50.67
C PHE A 300 -27.43 -15.75 -52.02
N HIS A 301 -27.01 -16.93 -52.42
CA HIS A 301 -26.91 -17.34 -53.84
C HIS A 301 -27.01 -18.84 -53.93
#